data_063bebd5bf57d9b52b813df53ea51a32
#
_entry.id   063bebd5bf57d9b52b813df53ea51a32
#
_cell.length_a   1.000
_cell.length_b   1.000
_cell.length_c   1.000
_cell.angle_alpha   90.00
_cell.angle_beta   90.00
_cell.angle_gamma   90.00
#
_symmetry.space_group_name_H-M   'P 1'
#
loop_
_entity.id
_entity.type
_entity.pdbx_description
1 polymer ?
#
loop_
_entity_poly.entity_id
_entity_poly.type
_entity_poly.pdbx_seq_one_letter_code
_entity_poly.pdbx_strand_id
1 'polypeptide(L)'
;MSPGPAAPPAPRRPLVAGNWKMNLVRWEADALCHKLRAALPLAAEVVVFPSFPLLPAVVEALAGSGLGVGGQDLHPDPKGAHTGDVSGLQLADVGCSWALCGHSERRHEHGESDELVVRKALAAAGAGLQPILCVGETREERRRGETFAVLNRQLRPLAGLAPASLPGLVLAYEPVWAIGTGKTATPEIAQEAHSHLRRSLQALWGEPSGTLRILYGGSVTPENSTGLAAMPDIDGGLVGGASFDAGRFLAIISSFAA
;
A
#
# COMPACT_ATOMS: atom_id res chain seq x y z
N MET A 1 -16.95 -10.48 37.68
CA MET A 1 -16.50 -11.47 36.63
C MET A 1 -15.57 -10.71 35.73
N SER A 2 -14.29 -11.03 35.71
CA SER A 2 -13.34 -10.44 34.77
C SER A 2 -13.68 -10.93 33.34
N PRO A 3 -13.69 -10.06 32.31
CA PRO A 3 -13.87 -10.53 30.95
C PRO A 3 -12.75 -11.52 30.60
N GLY A 4 -13.12 -12.67 30.05
CA GLY A 4 -12.16 -13.66 29.57
C GLY A 4 -11.26 -13.05 28.48
N PRO A 5 -10.12 -13.70 28.19
CA PRO A 5 -9.23 -13.22 27.13
C PRO A 5 -10.01 -13.08 25.82
N ALA A 6 -9.89 -11.92 25.18
CA ALA A 6 -10.48 -11.68 23.86
C ALA A 6 -10.00 -12.75 22.88
N ALA A 7 -10.90 -13.26 22.04
CA ALA A 7 -10.55 -14.20 20.99
C ALA A 7 -9.47 -13.54 20.07
N PRO A 8 -8.50 -14.31 19.59
CA PRO A 8 -7.51 -13.77 18.67
C PRO A 8 -8.23 -13.18 17.43
N PRO A 9 -7.77 -12.04 16.90
CA PRO A 9 -8.37 -11.44 15.72
C PRO A 9 -8.34 -12.45 14.55
N ALA A 10 -9.38 -12.43 13.71
CA ALA A 10 -9.41 -13.25 12.51
C ALA A 10 -8.16 -13.00 11.65
N PRO A 11 -7.61 -14.04 11.02
CA PRO A 11 -6.40 -13.89 10.21
C PRO A 11 -6.65 -12.87 9.09
N ARG A 12 -5.75 -11.89 8.98
CA ARG A 12 -5.80 -10.88 7.92
C ARG A 12 -5.36 -11.50 6.61
N ARG A 13 -6.20 -11.40 5.57
CA ARG A 13 -5.85 -11.90 4.24
C ARG A 13 -4.66 -11.12 3.69
N PRO A 14 -3.56 -11.77 3.27
CA PRO A 14 -2.41 -11.09 2.72
C PRO A 14 -2.75 -10.27 1.48
N LEU A 15 -2.12 -9.09 1.34
CA LEU A 15 -2.25 -8.21 0.19
C LEU A 15 -0.86 -7.93 -0.42
N VAL A 16 -0.71 -8.22 -1.70
CA VAL A 16 0.52 -7.88 -2.44
C VAL A 16 0.19 -6.84 -3.50
N ALA A 17 0.73 -5.65 -3.33
CA ALA A 17 0.50 -4.47 -4.14
C ALA A 17 1.71 -4.21 -5.05
N GLY A 18 1.54 -4.18 -6.35
CA GLY A 18 2.60 -3.91 -7.32
C GLY A 18 2.58 -2.47 -7.80
N ASN A 19 3.47 -1.63 -7.28
CA ASN A 19 3.62 -0.25 -7.74
C ASN A 19 4.59 -0.20 -8.93
N TRP A 20 4.06 0.01 -10.13
CA TRP A 20 4.87 0.07 -11.36
C TRP A 20 5.61 1.39 -11.52
N LYS A 21 5.28 2.38 -10.70
CA LYS A 21 5.87 3.72 -10.78
C LYS A 21 5.77 4.28 -12.21
N MET A 22 6.77 5.04 -12.66
CA MET A 22 6.84 5.57 -14.03
C MET A 22 7.58 4.59 -14.96
N ASN A 23 7.07 3.34 -15.05
CA ASN A 23 7.63 2.31 -15.90
C ASN A 23 6.54 1.68 -16.76
N LEU A 24 6.97 0.90 -17.72
CA LEU A 24 6.20 0.18 -18.73
C LEU A 24 5.49 1.09 -19.75
N VAL A 25 5.49 0.63 -20.97
CA VAL A 25 4.61 1.12 -22.04
C VAL A 25 3.48 0.10 -22.29
N ARG A 26 2.51 0.46 -23.12
CA ARG A 26 1.28 -0.31 -23.32
C ARG A 26 1.50 -1.81 -23.53
N TRP A 27 2.34 -2.17 -24.51
CA TRP A 27 2.56 -3.57 -24.86
C TRP A 27 3.25 -4.39 -23.75
N GLU A 28 4.11 -3.73 -22.94
CA GLU A 28 4.75 -4.37 -21.77
C GLU A 28 3.74 -4.62 -20.66
N ALA A 29 2.86 -3.65 -20.42
CA ALA A 29 1.78 -3.77 -19.44
C ALA A 29 0.81 -4.89 -19.84
N ASP A 30 0.40 -4.95 -21.12
CA ASP A 30 -0.49 -6.00 -21.63
C ASP A 30 0.16 -7.39 -21.47
N ALA A 31 1.45 -7.53 -21.79
CA ALA A 31 2.19 -8.78 -21.64
C ALA A 31 2.29 -9.23 -20.16
N LEU A 32 2.51 -8.26 -19.23
CA LEU A 32 2.55 -8.53 -17.80
C LEU A 32 1.17 -8.98 -17.29
N CYS A 33 0.10 -8.25 -17.62
CA CYS A 33 -1.27 -8.60 -17.25
C CYS A 33 -1.63 -10.01 -17.73
N HIS A 34 -1.26 -10.39 -18.94
CA HIS A 34 -1.50 -11.72 -19.50
C HIS A 34 -0.84 -12.83 -18.64
N LYS A 35 0.41 -12.61 -18.23
CA LYS A 35 1.14 -13.55 -17.37
C LYS A 35 0.52 -13.66 -15.98
N LEU A 36 0.08 -12.53 -15.39
CA LEU A 36 -0.59 -12.52 -14.08
C LEU A 36 -1.93 -13.28 -14.13
N ARG A 37 -2.73 -13.06 -15.18
CA ARG A 37 -3.97 -13.82 -15.38
C ARG A 37 -3.75 -15.32 -15.55
N ALA A 38 -2.70 -15.71 -16.25
CA ALA A 38 -2.39 -17.13 -16.49
C ALA A 38 -1.99 -17.87 -15.19
N ALA A 39 -1.60 -17.15 -14.14
CA ALA A 39 -1.22 -17.71 -12.85
C ALA A 39 -2.38 -17.84 -11.85
N LEU A 40 -3.60 -17.46 -12.22
CA LEU A 40 -4.77 -17.56 -11.34
C LEU A 40 -5.21 -19.03 -11.10
N PRO A 41 -5.79 -19.35 -9.93
CA PRO A 41 -6.07 -18.47 -8.81
C PRO A 41 -4.84 -18.15 -7.93
N LEU A 42 -4.81 -16.95 -7.31
CA LEU A 42 -3.80 -16.56 -6.34
C LEU A 42 -4.38 -16.59 -4.93
N ALA A 43 -3.62 -17.07 -3.95
CA ALA A 43 -4.09 -17.19 -2.57
C ALA A 43 -4.08 -15.84 -1.82
N ALA A 44 -3.14 -14.94 -2.14
CA ALA A 44 -3.16 -13.56 -1.65
C ALA A 44 -4.08 -12.67 -2.49
N GLU A 45 -4.57 -11.58 -1.91
CA GLU A 45 -5.16 -10.48 -2.68
C GLU A 45 -4.05 -9.74 -3.41
N VAL A 46 -4.27 -9.41 -4.69
CA VAL A 46 -3.25 -8.73 -5.51
C VAL A 46 -3.85 -7.49 -6.16
N VAL A 47 -3.10 -6.40 -6.12
CA VAL A 47 -3.45 -5.15 -6.79
C VAL A 47 -2.23 -4.61 -7.53
N VAL A 48 -2.44 -4.02 -8.70
CA VAL A 48 -1.38 -3.35 -9.46
C VAL A 48 -1.68 -1.86 -9.63
N PHE A 49 -0.64 -1.05 -9.58
CA PHE A 49 -0.70 0.41 -9.71
C PHE A 49 0.12 0.83 -10.93
N PRO A 50 -0.47 0.81 -12.15
CA PRO A 50 0.16 1.32 -13.36
C PRO A 50 0.18 2.86 -13.35
N SER A 51 1.02 3.47 -14.19
CA SER A 51 0.93 4.91 -14.46
C SER A 51 -0.42 5.28 -15.10
N PHE A 52 -0.89 6.52 -14.89
CA PHE A 52 -2.22 6.96 -15.34
C PHE A 52 -2.53 6.65 -16.82
N PRO A 53 -1.59 6.84 -17.80
CA PRO A 53 -1.85 6.53 -19.21
C PRO A 53 -2.13 5.06 -19.49
N LEU A 54 -1.73 4.16 -18.60
CA LEU A 54 -1.93 2.71 -18.74
C LEU A 54 -3.21 2.20 -18.08
N LEU A 55 -3.84 2.99 -17.19
CA LEU A 55 -4.98 2.54 -16.39
C LEU A 55 -6.11 1.93 -17.21
N PRO A 56 -6.65 2.57 -18.28
CA PRO A 56 -7.75 1.98 -19.05
C PRO A 56 -7.40 0.62 -19.63
N ALA A 57 -6.18 0.49 -20.17
CA ALA A 57 -5.74 -0.77 -20.76
C ALA A 57 -5.56 -1.89 -19.74
N VAL A 58 -4.97 -1.57 -18.56
CA VAL A 58 -4.73 -2.55 -17.50
C VAL A 58 -6.05 -2.98 -16.85
N VAL A 59 -6.99 -2.06 -16.65
CA VAL A 59 -8.34 -2.39 -16.14
C VAL A 59 -9.04 -3.34 -17.10
N GLU A 60 -9.02 -3.05 -18.41
CA GLU A 60 -9.60 -3.94 -19.44
C GLU A 60 -8.91 -5.32 -19.43
N ALA A 61 -7.57 -5.34 -19.44
CA ALA A 61 -6.79 -6.58 -19.46
C ALA A 61 -7.02 -7.46 -18.24
N LEU A 62 -7.29 -6.89 -17.07
CA LEU A 62 -7.50 -7.61 -15.81
C LEU A 62 -8.99 -7.79 -15.45
N ALA A 63 -9.92 -7.35 -16.29
CA ALA A 63 -11.36 -7.49 -16.03
C ALA A 63 -11.75 -8.94 -15.77
N GLY A 64 -12.54 -9.18 -14.71
CA GLY A 64 -13.02 -10.51 -14.32
C GLY A 64 -11.94 -11.45 -13.75
N SER A 65 -10.71 -10.98 -13.55
CA SER A 65 -9.61 -11.81 -12.99
C SER A 65 -9.61 -11.89 -11.47
N GLY A 66 -10.28 -10.95 -10.79
CA GLY A 66 -10.17 -10.77 -9.33
C GLY A 66 -8.90 -10.00 -8.90
N LEU A 67 -8.03 -9.60 -9.83
CA LEU A 67 -6.90 -8.72 -9.56
C LEU A 67 -7.37 -7.25 -9.51
N GLY A 68 -6.95 -6.51 -8.47
CA GLY A 68 -7.27 -5.10 -8.33
C GLY A 68 -6.38 -4.22 -9.21
N VAL A 69 -6.91 -3.06 -9.59
CA VAL A 69 -6.16 -2.00 -10.26
C VAL A 69 -6.36 -0.70 -9.50
N GLY A 70 -5.31 0.12 -9.35
CA GLY A 70 -5.38 1.38 -8.63
C GLY A 70 -4.55 2.50 -9.24
N GLY A 71 -4.88 3.75 -8.86
CA GLY A 71 -4.07 4.92 -9.20
C GLY A 71 -2.86 5.07 -8.28
N GLN A 72 -1.74 5.52 -8.84
CA GLN A 72 -0.50 5.76 -8.07
C GLN A 72 -0.58 7.01 -7.18
N ASP A 73 -1.54 7.87 -7.43
CA ASP A 73 -1.85 9.10 -6.69
C ASP A 73 -3.26 9.59 -7.07
N LEU A 74 -3.78 10.61 -6.37
CA LEU A 74 -4.98 11.35 -6.75
C LEU A 74 -4.97 12.76 -6.17
N HIS A 75 -5.74 13.68 -6.77
CA HIS A 75 -6.04 14.97 -6.17
C HIS A 75 -7.15 14.83 -5.11
N PRO A 76 -7.08 15.57 -3.98
CA PRO A 76 -8.11 15.48 -2.94
C PRO A 76 -9.46 16.07 -3.36
N ASP A 77 -9.49 17.03 -4.29
CA ASP A 77 -10.74 17.59 -4.79
C ASP A 77 -11.33 16.69 -5.89
N PRO A 78 -12.65 16.51 -5.94
CA PRO A 78 -13.28 15.63 -6.91
C PRO A 78 -13.24 16.17 -8.35
N LYS A 79 -13.09 17.47 -8.51
CA LYS A 79 -12.98 18.21 -9.79
C LYS A 79 -12.48 19.61 -9.53
N GLY A 80 -11.90 20.26 -10.53
CA GLY A 80 -11.49 21.66 -10.41
C GLY A 80 -10.41 22.09 -11.41
N ALA A 81 -9.83 23.27 -11.17
CA ALA A 81 -8.76 23.84 -11.99
C ALA A 81 -7.39 23.31 -11.52
N HIS A 82 -7.16 22.01 -11.74
CA HIS A 82 -5.97 21.29 -11.33
C HIS A 82 -5.35 20.60 -12.57
N THR A 83 -4.79 21.40 -13.46
CA THR A 83 -4.25 20.92 -14.74
C THR A 83 -3.17 19.85 -14.53
N GLY A 84 -3.41 18.65 -15.08
CA GLY A 84 -2.50 17.50 -14.99
C GLY A 84 -2.80 16.54 -13.83
N ASP A 85 -3.64 16.92 -12.86
CA ASP A 85 -4.06 16.04 -11.76
C ASP A 85 -5.21 15.11 -12.17
N VAL A 86 -5.33 14.02 -11.45
CA VAL A 86 -6.40 13.02 -11.61
C VAL A 86 -7.16 12.89 -10.28
N SER A 87 -8.48 13.00 -10.32
CA SER A 87 -9.32 12.84 -9.12
C SER A 87 -9.67 11.39 -8.82
N GLY A 88 -10.10 11.12 -7.58
CA GLY A 88 -10.63 9.82 -7.20
C GLY A 88 -11.85 9.39 -8.04
N LEU A 89 -12.72 10.33 -8.42
CA LEU A 89 -13.86 10.03 -9.30
C LEU A 89 -13.42 9.57 -10.68
N GLN A 90 -12.39 10.21 -11.28
CA GLN A 90 -11.85 9.79 -12.57
C GLN A 90 -11.19 8.41 -12.49
N LEU A 91 -10.49 8.10 -11.38
CA LEU A 91 -9.94 6.77 -11.16
C LEU A 91 -11.05 5.70 -11.06
N ALA A 92 -12.10 5.97 -10.30
CA ALA A 92 -13.24 5.07 -10.16
C ALA A 92 -13.97 4.87 -11.50
N ASP A 93 -14.17 5.94 -12.29
CA ASP A 93 -14.81 5.90 -13.61
C ASP A 93 -14.04 5.01 -14.61
N VAL A 94 -12.71 5.05 -14.56
CA VAL A 94 -11.85 4.17 -15.37
C VAL A 94 -11.94 2.69 -14.93
N GLY A 95 -12.43 2.43 -13.72
CA GLY A 95 -12.56 1.06 -13.15
C GLY A 95 -11.49 0.70 -12.12
N CYS A 96 -10.76 1.68 -11.59
CA CYS A 96 -9.89 1.45 -10.45
C CYS A 96 -10.71 1.11 -9.20
N SER A 97 -10.15 0.29 -8.33
CA SER A 97 -10.71 -0.04 -7.01
C SER A 97 -9.80 0.38 -5.86
N TRP A 98 -8.60 0.87 -6.15
CA TRP A 98 -7.58 1.24 -5.19
C TRP A 98 -6.93 2.58 -5.54
N ALA A 99 -6.28 3.21 -4.54
CA ALA A 99 -5.40 4.36 -4.76
C ALA A 99 -4.24 4.36 -3.75
N LEU A 100 -3.02 4.66 -4.20
CA LEU A 100 -1.89 4.99 -3.34
C LEU A 100 -2.04 6.44 -2.87
N CYS A 101 -1.72 6.70 -1.60
CA CYS A 101 -1.75 8.04 -1.00
C CYS A 101 -0.44 8.30 -0.26
N GLY A 102 0.30 9.31 -0.68
CA GLY A 102 1.51 9.76 0.00
C GLY A 102 2.70 8.79 -0.09
N HIS A 103 2.87 8.09 -1.21
CA HIS A 103 4.09 7.33 -1.48
C HIS A 103 5.33 8.19 -1.23
N SER A 104 6.42 7.60 -0.76
CA SER A 104 7.63 8.34 -0.35
C SER A 104 8.13 9.32 -1.42
N GLU A 105 8.09 8.96 -2.71
CA GLU A 105 8.44 9.85 -3.83
C GLU A 105 7.51 11.07 -3.88
N ARG A 106 6.19 10.90 -3.63
CA ARG A 106 5.24 12.01 -3.58
C ARG A 106 5.52 12.96 -2.41
N ARG A 107 5.83 12.40 -1.25
CA ARG A 107 6.19 13.21 -0.08
C ARG A 107 7.46 14.01 -0.28
N HIS A 108 8.51 13.41 -0.85
CA HIS A 108 9.83 14.03 -0.90
C HIS A 108 10.10 14.81 -2.18
N GLU A 109 9.57 14.41 -3.33
CA GLU A 109 9.79 15.09 -4.60
C GLU A 109 8.69 16.12 -4.93
N HIS A 110 7.45 15.87 -4.46
CA HIS A 110 6.29 16.74 -4.69
C HIS A 110 5.84 17.51 -3.44
N GLY A 111 6.51 17.32 -2.29
CA GLY A 111 6.25 18.10 -1.09
C GLY A 111 4.91 17.81 -0.41
N GLU A 112 4.37 16.60 -0.55
CA GLU A 112 3.09 16.25 0.06
C GLU A 112 3.19 16.19 1.59
N SER A 113 2.40 17.03 2.27
CA SER A 113 2.31 17.05 3.74
C SER A 113 1.51 15.87 4.28
N ASP A 114 1.66 15.60 5.59
CA ASP A 114 0.93 14.53 6.26
C ASP A 114 -0.60 14.76 6.19
N GLU A 115 -1.04 16.01 6.30
CA GLU A 115 -2.45 16.41 6.19
C GLU A 115 -2.98 16.22 4.77
N LEU A 116 -2.19 16.57 3.74
CA LEU A 116 -2.57 16.38 2.34
C LEU A 116 -2.75 14.89 2.02
N VAL A 117 -1.85 14.05 2.50
CA VAL A 117 -1.92 12.60 2.28
C VAL A 117 -3.20 11.99 2.88
N VAL A 118 -3.59 12.42 4.10
CA VAL A 118 -4.85 11.94 4.71
C VAL A 118 -6.06 12.49 3.96
N ARG A 119 -6.04 13.74 3.47
CA ARG A 119 -7.10 14.27 2.60
C ARG A 119 -7.24 13.46 1.30
N LYS A 120 -6.14 13.04 0.69
CA LYS A 120 -6.14 12.14 -0.47
C LYS A 120 -6.77 10.78 -0.14
N ALA A 121 -6.43 10.20 1.01
CA ALA A 121 -7.03 8.93 1.44
C ALA A 121 -8.55 9.06 1.67
N LEU A 122 -9.01 10.16 2.26
CA LEU A 122 -10.44 10.46 2.41
C LEU A 122 -11.14 10.65 1.05
N ALA A 123 -10.48 11.34 0.11
CA ALA A 123 -11.02 11.53 -1.24
C ALA A 123 -11.11 10.20 -2.02
N ALA A 124 -10.11 9.33 -1.87
CA ALA A 124 -10.16 7.97 -2.44
C ALA A 124 -11.34 7.18 -1.87
N ALA A 125 -11.49 7.14 -0.53
CA ALA A 125 -12.60 6.47 0.14
C ALA A 125 -13.96 7.05 -0.29
N GLY A 126 -14.07 8.37 -0.37
CA GLY A 126 -15.27 9.08 -0.85
C GLY A 126 -15.64 8.78 -2.31
N ALA A 127 -14.67 8.39 -3.12
CA ALA A 127 -14.86 7.93 -4.50
C ALA A 127 -15.10 6.41 -4.62
N GLY A 128 -15.17 5.68 -3.49
CA GLY A 128 -15.34 4.22 -3.46
C GLY A 128 -14.07 3.42 -3.69
N LEU A 129 -12.89 4.07 -3.66
CA LEU A 129 -11.60 3.40 -3.77
C LEU A 129 -11.06 3.01 -2.40
N GLN A 130 -10.33 1.90 -2.32
CA GLN A 130 -9.60 1.50 -1.12
C GLN A 130 -8.25 2.25 -1.08
N PRO A 131 -7.98 3.09 -0.06
CA PRO A 131 -6.72 3.80 0.04
C PRO A 131 -5.62 2.93 0.63
N ILE A 132 -4.41 2.99 0.04
CA ILE A 132 -3.17 2.56 0.68
C ILE A 132 -2.41 3.81 1.09
N LEU A 133 -2.36 4.09 2.39
CA LEU A 133 -1.68 5.25 2.95
C LEU A 133 -0.24 4.88 3.30
N CYS A 134 0.72 5.55 2.65
CA CYS A 134 2.15 5.31 2.82
C CYS A 134 2.71 6.16 3.94
N VAL A 135 3.48 5.54 4.83
CA VAL A 135 4.20 6.16 5.94
C VAL A 135 5.61 5.60 6.07
N GLY A 136 6.55 6.40 6.51
CA GLY A 136 7.92 5.93 6.71
C GLY A 136 8.91 7.08 6.89
N GLU A 137 10.02 6.74 7.51
CA GLU A 137 11.09 7.66 7.84
C GLU A 137 12.17 7.70 6.77
N THR A 138 12.81 8.86 6.64
CA THR A 138 14.02 9.08 5.85
C THR A 138 15.23 8.43 6.51
N ARG A 139 16.34 8.34 5.75
CA ARG A 139 17.62 7.85 6.26
C ARG A 139 18.16 8.71 7.40
N GLU A 140 18.00 10.03 7.30
CA GLU A 140 18.43 10.99 8.33
C GLU A 140 17.62 10.83 9.61
N GLU A 141 16.30 10.75 9.53
CA GLU A 141 15.43 10.54 10.68
C GLU A 141 15.75 9.21 11.39
N ARG A 142 15.97 8.12 10.61
CA ARG A 142 16.39 6.85 11.18
C ARG A 142 17.74 6.94 11.90
N ARG A 143 18.74 7.61 11.33
CA ARG A 143 20.06 7.78 11.97
C ARG A 143 19.99 8.55 13.27
N ARG A 144 18.99 9.43 13.43
CA ARG A 144 18.71 10.15 14.68
C ARG A 144 17.83 9.36 15.66
N GLY A 145 17.42 8.13 15.31
CA GLY A 145 16.55 7.31 16.15
C GLY A 145 15.10 7.80 16.18
N GLU A 146 14.65 8.57 15.18
CA GLU A 146 13.35 9.23 15.13
C GLU A 146 12.25 8.41 14.44
N THR A 147 12.50 7.15 14.03
CA THR A 147 11.57 6.32 13.28
C THR A 147 10.15 6.38 13.85
N PHE A 148 9.97 6.08 15.13
CA PHE A 148 8.64 6.05 15.74
C PHE A 148 8.00 7.43 15.90
N ALA A 149 8.81 8.46 16.14
CA ALA A 149 8.32 9.84 16.19
C ALA A 149 7.77 10.28 14.81
N VAL A 150 8.47 9.92 13.73
CA VAL A 150 8.02 10.18 12.34
C VAL A 150 6.73 9.43 12.03
N LEU A 151 6.66 8.13 12.33
CA LEU A 151 5.45 7.35 12.11
C LEU A 151 4.24 7.90 12.88
N ASN A 152 4.44 8.28 14.14
CA ASN A 152 3.39 8.92 14.95
C ASN A 152 2.97 10.27 14.37
N ARG A 153 3.90 11.09 13.90
CA ARG A 153 3.61 12.36 13.24
C ARG A 153 2.77 12.15 11.98
N GLN A 154 3.14 11.18 11.13
CA GLN A 154 2.46 10.88 9.88
C GLN A 154 1.05 10.28 10.09
N LEU A 155 0.83 9.59 11.20
CA LEU A 155 -0.50 9.08 11.58
C LEU A 155 -1.37 10.13 12.30
N ARG A 156 -0.77 11.21 12.84
CA ARG A 156 -1.50 12.22 13.62
C ARG A 156 -2.73 12.81 12.91
N PRO A 157 -2.72 13.09 11.58
CA PRO A 157 -3.91 13.62 10.90
C PRO A 157 -5.09 12.64 10.85
N LEU A 158 -4.90 11.36 11.19
CA LEU A 158 -5.99 10.40 11.36
C LEU A 158 -6.70 10.56 12.70
N ALA A 159 -6.09 11.27 13.66
CA ALA A 159 -6.71 11.49 14.97
C ALA A 159 -8.01 12.32 14.80
N GLY A 160 -9.08 11.86 15.44
CA GLY A 160 -10.39 12.48 15.31
C GLY A 160 -11.22 12.00 14.11
N LEU A 161 -10.66 11.22 13.21
CA LEU A 161 -11.43 10.54 12.17
C LEU A 161 -11.99 9.21 12.70
N ALA A 162 -13.25 8.93 12.38
CA ALA A 162 -13.82 7.62 12.63
C ALA A 162 -13.23 6.59 11.64
N PRO A 163 -12.96 5.34 12.04
CA PRO A 163 -12.51 4.29 11.13
C PRO A 163 -13.41 4.11 9.90
N ALA A 164 -14.72 4.30 10.10
CA ALA A 164 -15.72 4.24 9.02
C ALA A 164 -15.55 5.32 7.93
N SER A 165 -14.77 6.37 8.19
CA SER A 165 -14.45 7.40 7.18
C SER A 165 -13.43 6.92 6.14
N LEU A 166 -12.71 5.83 6.45
CA LEU A 166 -11.67 5.25 5.60
C LEU A 166 -11.90 3.73 5.46
N PRO A 167 -13.04 3.31 4.87
CA PRO A 167 -13.33 1.89 4.70
C PRO A 167 -12.26 1.23 3.83
N GLY A 168 -11.79 0.07 4.27
CA GLY A 168 -10.77 -0.68 3.53
C GLY A 168 -9.36 -0.06 3.57
N LEU A 169 -9.10 0.92 4.44
CA LEU A 169 -7.76 1.50 4.59
C LEU A 169 -6.71 0.42 4.81
N VAL A 170 -5.61 0.56 4.11
CA VAL A 170 -4.38 -0.21 4.29
C VAL A 170 -3.25 0.78 4.58
N LEU A 171 -2.33 0.45 5.48
CA LEU A 171 -1.07 1.18 5.61
C LEU A 171 0.03 0.50 4.81
N ALA A 172 0.99 1.28 4.30
CA ALA A 172 2.25 0.76 3.78
C ALA A 172 3.40 1.44 4.52
N TYR A 173 4.22 0.65 5.20
CA TYR A 173 5.45 1.14 5.84
C TYR A 173 6.58 1.16 4.82
N GLU A 174 7.04 2.34 4.50
CA GLU A 174 8.10 2.62 3.54
C GLU A 174 9.36 3.13 4.26
N PRO A 175 10.29 2.25 4.72
CA PRO A 175 11.61 2.71 5.17
C PRO A 175 12.36 3.33 3.98
N VAL A 176 12.29 4.68 3.81
CA VAL A 176 12.79 5.37 2.60
C VAL A 176 14.25 5.06 2.33
N TRP A 177 15.03 4.81 3.38
CA TRP A 177 16.43 4.41 3.30
C TRP A 177 16.65 3.02 2.67
N ALA A 178 15.59 2.20 2.57
CA ALA A 178 15.62 0.86 1.98
C ALA A 178 14.88 0.79 0.63
N ILE A 179 14.48 1.92 0.03
CA ILE A 179 13.80 1.96 -1.26
C ILE A 179 14.83 2.30 -2.35
N GLY A 180 15.04 1.41 -3.32
CA GLY A 180 15.91 1.67 -4.48
C GLY A 180 17.40 1.81 -4.17
N THR A 181 17.83 1.59 -2.93
CA THR A 181 19.21 1.79 -2.48
C THR A 181 20.06 0.52 -2.48
N GLY A 182 19.47 -0.64 -2.80
CA GLY A 182 20.09 -1.95 -2.63
C GLY A 182 20.21 -2.42 -1.16
N LYS A 183 19.80 -1.59 -0.20
CA LYS A 183 19.69 -1.96 1.22
C LYS A 183 18.30 -2.48 1.51
N THR A 184 18.20 -3.50 2.33
CA THR A 184 16.94 -4.06 2.80
C THR A 184 16.88 -3.96 4.32
N ALA A 185 15.71 -3.67 4.88
CA ALA A 185 15.50 -3.91 6.30
C ALA A 185 15.46 -5.42 6.54
N THR A 186 15.98 -5.88 7.68
CA THR A 186 15.75 -7.26 8.08
C THR A 186 14.27 -7.45 8.45
N PRO A 187 13.74 -8.68 8.40
CA PRO A 187 12.36 -8.94 8.84
C PRO A 187 12.07 -8.41 10.25
N GLU A 188 13.03 -8.52 11.18
CA GLU A 188 12.88 -8.04 12.57
C GLU A 188 12.77 -6.50 12.64
N ILE A 189 13.58 -5.79 11.88
CA ILE A 189 13.51 -4.32 11.78
C ILE A 189 12.18 -3.88 11.18
N ALA A 190 11.71 -4.57 10.14
CA ALA A 190 10.41 -4.30 9.54
C ALA A 190 9.29 -4.60 10.55
N GLN A 191 9.35 -5.72 11.24
CA GLN A 191 8.40 -6.14 12.27
C GLN A 191 8.30 -5.12 13.41
N GLU A 192 9.42 -4.56 13.87
CA GLU A 192 9.42 -3.57 14.94
C GLU A 192 8.58 -2.33 14.55
N ALA A 193 8.75 -1.82 13.32
CA ALA A 193 7.98 -0.69 12.81
C ALA A 193 6.51 -1.05 12.59
N HIS A 194 6.21 -2.23 12.04
CA HIS A 194 4.84 -2.71 11.84
C HIS A 194 4.09 -2.89 13.16
N SER A 195 4.74 -3.48 14.17
CA SER A 195 4.19 -3.62 15.51
C SER A 195 3.90 -2.25 16.16
N HIS A 196 4.80 -1.27 15.97
CA HIS A 196 4.56 0.09 16.43
C HIS A 196 3.35 0.73 15.74
N LEU A 197 3.25 0.64 14.41
CA LEU A 197 2.10 1.15 13.65
C LEU A 197 0.78 0.52 14.10
N ARG A 198 0.75 -0.79 14.32
CA ARG A 198 -0.44 -1.50 14.80
C ARG A 198 -0.87 -1.02 16.17
N ARG A 199 0.06 -0.86 17.12
CA ARG A 199 -0.25 -0.29 18.45
C ARG A 199 -0.74 1.15 18.35
N SER A 200 -0.16 1.96 17.47
CA SER A 200 -0.59 3.35 17.25
C SER A 200 -2.00 3.42 16.69
N LEU A 201 -2.35 2.57 15.72
CA LEU A 201 -3.72 2.48 15.20
C LEU A 201 -4.70 1.99 16.25
N GLN A 202 -4.32 1.04 17.08
CA GLN A 202 -5.16 0.56 18.18
C GLN A 202 -5.40 1.65 19.23
N ALA A 203 -4.41 2.47 19.51
CA ALA A 203 -4.57 3.63 20.38
C ALA A 203 -5.50 4.70 19.77
N LEU A 204 -5.50 4.87 18.44
CA LEU A 204 -6.36 5.82 17.74
C LEU A 204 -7.80 5.34 17.60
N TRP A 205 -8.02 4.06 17.26
CA TRP A 205 -9.32 3.55 16.80
C TRP A 205 -9.84 2.33 17.56
N GLY A 206 -9.07 1.76 18.50
CA GLY A 206 -9.47 0.58 19.26
C GLY A 206 -9.56 -0.69 18.41
N GLU A 207 -10.45 -1.61 18.78
CA GLU A 207 -10.63 -2.93 18.14
C GLU A 207 -10.81 -2.92 16.60
N PRO A 208 -11.52 -1.95 15.98
CA PRO A 208 -11.65 -1.92 14.51
C PRO A 208 -10.32 -1.91 13.76
N SER A 209 -9.24 -1.42 14.40
CA SER A 209 -7.90 -1.40 13.82
C SER A 209 -7.25 -2.78 13.71
N GLY A 210 -7.73 -3.79 14.45
CA GLY A 210 -7.15 -5.13 14.47
C GLY A 210 -7.19 -5.85 13.11
N THR A 211 -8.15 -5.51 12.26
CA THR A 211 -8.31 -6.06 10.91
C THR A 211 -7.59 -5.26 9.82
N LEU A 212 -7.06 -4.08 10.16
CA LEU A 212 -6.38 -3.21 9.20
C LEU A 212 -5.05 -3.84 8.78
N ARG A 213 -4.82 -3.94 7.48
CA ARG A 213 -3.59 -4.50 6.92
C ARG A 213 -2.46 -3.49 6.90
N ILE A 214 -1.25 -3.94 7.20
CA ILE A 214 -0.03 -3.14 7.14
C ILE A 214 0.96 -3.84 6.22
N LEU A 215 1.29 -3.22 5.09
CA LEU A 215 2.20 -3.74 4.08
C LEU A 215 3.63 -3.25 4.33
N TYR A 216 4.61 -4.08 4.04
CA TYR A 216 5.98 -3.65 3.97
C TYR A 216 6.29 -3.06 2.58
N GLY A 217 6.70 -1.79 2.52
CA GLY A 217 6.95 -1.02 1.29
C GLY A 217 8.43 -0.69 1.04
N GLY A 218 9.36 -1.31 1.75
CA GLY A 218 10.78 -1.25 1.40
C GLY A 218 11.12 -2.17 0.22
N SER A 219 12.39 -2.49 0.04
CA SER A 219 12.82 -3.41 -1.02
C SER A 219 12.32 -4.83 -0.73
N VAL A 220 11.29 -5.27 -1.47
CA VAL A 220 10.76 -6.64 -1.44
C VAL A 220 11.28 -7.39 -2.65
N THR A 221 11.87 -8.57 -2.41
CA THR A 221 12.39 -9.47 -3.45
C THR A 221 11.94 -10.90 -3.16
N PRO A 222 12.00 -11.82 -4.16
CA PRO A 222 11.71 -13.24 -3.91
C PRO A 222 12.54 -13.84 -2.77
N GLU A 223 13.78 -13.36 -2.61
CA GLU A 223 14.75 -13.90 -1.64
C GLU A 223 14.41 -13.51 -0.19
N ASN A 224 13.79 -12.32 0.03
CA ASN A 224 13.45 -11.84 1.39
C ASN A 224 11.96 -11.94 1.74
N SER A 225 11.09 -12.17 0.76
CA SER A 225 9.63 -12.14 0.95
C SER A 225 9.12 -13.20 1.94
N THR A 226 9.70 -14.40 1.94
CA THR A 226 9.32 -15.45 2.91
C THR A 226 9.63 -15.05 4.36
N GLY A 227 10.79 -14.42 4.60
CA GLY A 227 11.14 -13.91 5.93
C GLY A 227 10.22 -12.78 6.40
N LEU A 228 9.82 -11.89 5.48
CA LEU A 228 8.86 -10.84 5.76
C LEU A 228 7.44 -11.40 6.03
N ALA A 229 7.00 -12.37 5.23
CA ALA A 229 5.70 -13.01 5.37
C ALA A 229 5.53 -13.79 6.70
N ALA A 230 6.65 -14.27 7.27
CA ALA A 230 6.63 -14.94 8.56
C ALA A 230 6.43 -14.01 9.76
N MET A 231 6.47 -12.69 9.57
CA MET A 231 6.33 -11.72 10.65
C MET A 231 4.84 -11.45 10.98
N PRO A 232 4.47 -11.43 12.28
CA PRO A 232 3.06 -11.41 12.70
C PRO A 232 2.30 -10.13 12.36
N ASP A 233 2.99 -8.99 12.16
CA ASP A 233 2.36 -7.71 11.86
C ASP A 233 2.55 -7.25 10.41
N ILE A 234 3.21 -8.06 9.57
CA ILE A 234 3.40 -7.78 8.13
C ILE A 234 2.34 -8.54 7.34
N ASP A 235 1.34 -7.83 6.82
CA ASP A 235 0.18 -8.40 6.14
C ASP A 235 0.33 -8.47 4.61
N GLY A 236 1.55 -8.27 4.10
CA GLY A 236 1.85 -8.29 2.68
C GLY A 236 2.94 -7.30 2.28
N GLY A 237 3.01 -6.98 0.98
CA GLY A 237 4.05 -6.10 0.45
C GLY A 237 3.55 -5.07 -0.54
N LEU A 238 4.11 -3.86 -0.48
CA LEU A 238 4.03 -2.86 -1.55
C LEU A 238 5.33 -2.95 -2.36
N VAL A 239 5.26 -3.61 -3.49
CA VAL A 239 6.40 -4.06 -4.30
C VAL A 239 6.66 -3.08 -5.43
N GLY A 240 7.87 -2.52 -5.53
CA GLY A 240 8.30 -1.68 -6.64
C GLY A 240 8.87 -2.51 -7.80
N GLY A 241 10.17 -2.41 -8.06
CA GLY A 241 10.86 -2.97 -9.23
C GLY A 241 10.59 -4.44 -9.55
N ALA A 242 10.41 -5.29 -8.55
CA ALA A 242 10.08 -6.70 -8.79
C ALA A 242 8.66 -6.90 -9.34
N SER A 243 7.76 -5.90 -9.26
CA SER A 243 6.37 -6.03 -9.68
C SER A 243 6.13 -5.94 -11.17
N PHE A 244 7.10 -5.50 -11.97
CA PHE A 244 7.00 -5.52 -13.44
C PHE A 244 7.74 -6.69 -14.10
N ASP A 245 8.30 -7.61 -13.30
CA ASP A 245 8.69 -8.95 -13.75
C ASP A 245 7.68 -9.97 -13.20
N ALA A 246 6.95 -10.63 -14.09
CA ALA A 246 5.88 -11.55 -13.67
C ALA A 246 6.39 -12.70 -12.82
N GLY A 247 7.56 -13.27 -13.14
CA GLY A 247 8.12 -14.41 -12.40
C GLY A 247 8.50 -14.00 -10.97
N ARG A 248 9.19 -12.86 -10.82
CA ARG A 248 9.57 -12.32 -9.51
C ARG A 248 8.35 -11.90 -8.69
N PHE A 249 7.37 -11.24 -9.32
CA PHE A 249 6.18 -10.79 -8.63
C PHE A 249 5.33 -11.96 -8.15
N LEU A 250 5.12 -12.99 -8.98
CA LEU A 250 4.40 -14.21 -8.59
C LEU A 250 5.11 -14.99 -7.48
N ALA A 251 6.43 -15.04 -7.48
CA ALA A 251 7.19 -15.65 -6.39
C ALA A 251 6.97 -14.91 -5.06
N ILE A 252 6.97 -13.57 -5.09
CA ILE A 252 6.65 -12.76 -3.89
C ILE A 252 5.21 -13.00 -3.43
N ILE A 253 4.23 -13.02 -4.34
CA ILE A 253 2.83 -13.30 -4.01
C ILE A 253 2.69 -14.65 -3.31
N SER A 254 3.36 -15.68 -3.85
CA SER A 254 3.34 -17.03 -3.27
C SER A 254 3.92 -17.09 -1.86
N SER A 255 4.95 -16.30 -1.56
CA SER A 255 5.56 -16.25 -0.22
C SER A 255 4.61 -15.70 0.85
N PHE A 256 3.73 -14.76 0.51
CA PHE A 256 2.74 -14.21 1.44
C PHE A 256 1.46 -15.06 1.55
N ALA A 257 1.32 -16.06 0.71
CA ALA A 257 0.16 -16.94 0.66
C ALA A 257 0.36 -18.27 1.40
N ALA A 258 1.57 -18.52 1.93
CA ALA A 258 1.99 -19.77 2.55
C ALA A 258 1.57 -19.89 4.03
#